data_16e5e39a997d69e9ef0a355a615d4a9c
#
_entry.id   16e5e39a997d69e9ef0a355a615d4a9c
#
_cell.length_a   1.000
_cell.length_b   1.000
_cell.length_c   1.000
_cell.angle_alpha   90.00
_cell.angle_beta   90.00
_cell.angle_gamma   90.00
#
_symmetry.space_group_name_H-M   'P 1'
#
loop_
_entity.id
_entity.type
_entity.pdbx_description
1 polymer ?
#
loop_
_entity_poly.entity_id
_entity_poly.type
_entity_poly.pdbx_seq_one_letter_code
_entity_poly.pdbx_strand_id
1 'polypeptide(L)' 'PQALYTADGFFGHAIEEYLLPFETTARLCNLELLAPVYTCGISYADRDADKIAQQKTLAREHAARLIARLNTLVE' A
#
# COMPACT_ATOMS: atom_id res chain seq x y z
N PRO A 1 -8.01 7.88 2.98
CA PRO A 1 -8.24 7.07 4.17
C PRO A 1 -8.51 5.61 3.82
N GLN A 2 -8.05 4.71 4.66
CA GLN A 2 -8.19 3.28 4.43
C GLN A 2 -9.65 2.84 4.32
N ALA A 3 -10.55 3.50 5.05
CA ALA A 3 -11.97 3.17 5.04
C ALA A 3 -12.63 3.33 3.68
N LEU A 4 -12.06 4.15 2.80
CA LEU A 4 -12.58 4.33 1.44
C LEU A 4 -12.33 3.11 0.55
N TYR A 5 -11.29 2.33 0.86
CA TYR A 5 -10.79 1.23 0.03
C TYR A 5 -11.22 -0.12 0.59
N THR A 6 -12.49 -0.24 0.90
CA THR A 6 -13.11 -1.51 1.31
C THR A 6 -14.34 -1.77 0.46
N ALA A 7 -14.81 -3.02 0.42
CA ALA A 7 -16.00 -3.38 -0.34
C ALA A 7 -17.22 -2.58 0.11
N ASP A 8 -17.31 -2.24 1.40
CA ASP A 8 -18.40 -1.46 1.98
C ASP A 8 -18.10 0.03 2.08
N GLY A 9 -16.91 0.48 1.67
CA GLY A 9 -16.50 1.87 1.70
C GLY A 9 -17.08 2.69 0.56
N PHE A 10 -16.76 3.99 0.55
CA PHE A 10 -17.29 4.90 -0.47
C PHE A 10 -16.94 4.48 -1.90
N PHE A 11 -15.73 3.98 -2.13
CA PHE A 11 -15.32 3.54 -3.46
C PHE A 11 -15.84 2.15 -3.82
N GLY A 12 -16.35 1.38 -2.85
CA GLY A 12 -16.95 0.07 -3.10
C GLY A 12 -15.98 -1.05 -3.44
N HIS A 13 -14.67 -0.82 -3.32
CA HIS A 13 -13.64 -1.78 -3.69
C HIS A 13 -12.51 -1.79 -2.68
N ALA A 14 -11.99 -2.99 -2.38
CA ALA A 14 -10.77 -3.14 -1.59
C ALA A 14 -9.56 -2.64 -2.39
N ILE A 15 -8.50 -2.24 -1.68
CA ILE A 15 -7.31 -1.69 -2.34
C ILE A 15 -6.67 -2.68 -3.30
N GLU A 16 -6.73 -3.98 -3.00
CA GLU A 16 -6.18 -5.03 -3.84
C GLU A 16 -6.83 -5.06 -5.23
N GLU A 17 -8.09 -4.66 -5.34
CA GLU A 17 -8.80 -4.63 -6.62
C GLU A 17 -8.22 -3.60 -7.60
N TYR A 18 -7.61 -2.53 -7.07
CA TYR A 18 -6.96 -1.52 -7.90
C TYR A 18 -5.61 -1.97 -8.45
N LEU A 19 -5.12 -3.12 -7.98
CA LEU A 19 -3.85 -3.70 -8.40
C LEU A 19 -4.02 -4.79 -9.47
N LEU A 20 -5.25 -5.09 -9.88
CA LEU A 20 -5.52 -6.12 -10.89
C LEU A 20 -4.75 -5.92 -12.20
N PRO A 21 -4.60 -4.70 -12.74
CA PRO A 21 -3.80 -4.52 -13.96
C PRO A 21 -2.35 -4.97 -13.79
N PHE A 22 -1.77 -4.78 -12.60
CA PHE A 22 -0.41 -5.26 -12.32
C PHE A 22 -0.35 -6.78 -12.27
N GLU A 23 -1.36 -7.43 -11.72
CA GLU A 23 -1.46 -8.88 -11.71
C GLU A 23 -1.52 -9.45 -13.14
N THR A 24 -2.34 -8.85 -13.99
CA THR A 24 -2.43 -9.25 -15.39
C THR A 24 -1.11 -9.08 -16.12
N THR A 25 -0.43 -7.96 -15.90
CA THR A 25 0.88 -7.69 -16.49
C THR A 25 1.91 -8.71 -16.05
N ALA A 26 1.92 -9.05 -14.75
CA ALA A 26 2.84 -10.05 -14.22
C ALA A 26 2.63 -11.41 -14.86
N ARG A 27 1.38 -11.83 -15.04
CA ARG A 27 1.05 -13.10 -15.70
C ARG A 27 1.50 -13.11 -17.15
N LEU A 28 1.28 -12.01 -17.86
CA LEU A 28 1.67 -11.88 -19.25
C LEU A 28 3.20 -12.00 -19.42
N CYS A 29 3.96 -11.46 -18.47
CA CYS A 29 5.42 -11.50 -18.46
C CYS A 29 5.99 -12.77 -17.80
N ASN A 30 5.12 -13.67 -17.35
CA ASN A 30 5.52 -14.89 -16.64
C ASN A 30 6.30 -14.58 -15.35
N LEU A 31 5.83 -13.57 -14.61
CA LEU A 31 6.40 -13.16 -13.33
C LEU A 31 5.44 -13.50 -12.21
N GLU A 32 5.99 -13.80 -11.02
CA GLU A 32 5.20 -14.00 -9.81
C GLU A 32 4.98 -12.65 -9.14
N LEU A 33 3.71 -12.26 -8.95
CA LEU A 33 3.36 -11.05 -8.22
C LEU A 33 3.14 -11.40 -6.75
N LEU A 34 3.99 -10.84 -5.89
CA LEU A 34 3.88 -11.06 -4.45
C LEU A 34 2.83 -10.12 -3.85
N ALA A 35 2.40 -10.43 -2.61
CA ALA A 35 1.48 -9.57 -1.91
C ALA A 35 2.03 -8.15 -1.79
N PRO A 36 1.22 -7.12 -2.04
CA PRO A 36 1.73 -5.75 -2.05
C PRO A 36 2.02 -5.23 -0.65
N VAL A 37 2.98 -4.32 -0.56
CA VAL A 37 3.21 -3.50 0.63
C VAL A 37 2.64 -2.12 0.34
N TYR A 38 1.65 -1.69 1.12
CA TYR A 38 1.01 -0.40 0.92
C TYR A 38 0.72 0.28 2.25
N THR A 39 0.48 1.58 2.19
CA THR A 39 0.14 2.40 3.35
C THR A 39 -1.00 3.34 2.99
N CYS A 40 -2.01 3.40 3.85
CA CYS A 40 -3.14 4.32 3.73
C CYS A 40 -3.01 5.44 4.75
N GLY A 41 -3.82 6.50 4.58
CA GLY A 41 -3.91 7.57 5.56
C GLY A 41 -2.96 8.73 5.34
N ILE A 42 -2.31 8.79 4.17
CA ILE A 42 -1.46 9.94 3.80
C ILE A 42 -2.22 10.82 2.83
N SER A 43 -2.41 12.09 3.18
CA SER A 43 -3.20 13.02 2.39
C SER A 43 -2.67 14.45 2.54
N TYR A 44 -2.89 15.25 1.50
CA TYR A 44 -2.64 16.69 1.55
C TYR A 44 -3.74 17.47 2.29
N ALA A 45 -4.86 16.86 2.57
CA ALA A 45 -6.02 17.55 3.14
C ALA A 45 -5.79 18.04 4.56
N ASP A 46 -4.92 17.37 5.31
CA ASP A 46 -4.61 17.69 6.71
C ASP A 46 -3.10 17.82 6.87
N ARG A 47 -2.64 19.07 7.01
CA ARG A 47 -1.19 19.32 7.06
C ARG A 47 -0.76 20.12 8.29
N ASP A 48 -1.38 19.90 9.43
CA ASP A 48 -0.86 20.42 10.68
C ASP A 48 0.38 19.60 11.11
N ALA A 49 1.11 20.13 12.12
CA ALA A 49 2.35 19.51 12.57
C ALA A 49 2.17 18.08 13.07
N ASP A 50 1.06 17.81 13.76
CA ASP A 50 0.78 16.47 14.29
C ASP A 50 0.49 15.48 13.15
N LYS A 51 -0.26 15.91 12.16
CA LYS A 51 -0.59 15.06 11.01
C LYS A 51 0.65 14.77 10.16
N ILE A 52 1.52 15.76 9.98
CA ILE A 52 2.78 15.57 9.27
C ILE A 52 3.66 14.56 10.02
N ALA A 53 3.74 14.66 11.35
CA ALA A 53 4.51 13.72 12.16
C ALA A 53 3.96 12.29 12.02
N GLN A 54 2.64 12.13 12.04
CA GLN A 54 2.00 10.83 11.83
C GLN A 54 2.32 10.25 10.44
N GLN A 55 2.27 11.09 9.42
CA GLN A 55 2.57 10.65 8.05
C GLN A 55 4.02 10.21 7.91
N LYS A 56 4.96 10.91 8.57
CA LYS A 56 6.36 10.51 8.59
C LYS A 56 6.54 9.15 9.26
N THR A 57 5.83 8.90 10.36
CA THR A 57 5.86 7.61 11.05
C THR A 57 5.34 6.50 10.13
N LEU A 58 4.21 6.74 9.44
CA LEU A 58 3.65 5.77 8.50
C LEU A 58 4.63 5.47 7.36
N ALA A 59 5.34 6.48 6.86
CA ALA A 59 6.33 6.29 5.81
C ALA A 59 7.50 5.43 6.28
N ARG A 60 7.97 5.65 7.51
CA ARG A 60 9.05 4.82 8.09
C ARG A 60 8.60 3.38 8.29
N GLU A 61 7.38 3.17 8.76
CA GLU A 61 6.82 1.83 8.93
C GLU A 61 6.67 1.12 7.59
N HIS A 62 6.26 1.85 6.55
CA HIS A 62 6.17 1.30 5.20
C HIS A 62 7.56 0.83 4.71
N ALA A 63 8.58 1.67 4.88
CA ALA A 63 9.94 1.31 4.50
C ALA A 63 10.44 0.08 5.26
N ALA A 64 10.15 0.00 6.56
CA ALA A 64 10.54 -1.15 7.38
C ALA A 64 9.87 -2.44 6.88
N ARG A 65 8.58 -2.39 6.54
CA ARG A 65 7.87 -3.56 6.01
C ARG A 65 8.42 -4.00 4.66
N LEU A 66 8.75 -3.05 3.79
CA LEU A 66 9.33 -3.35 2.50
C LEU A 66 10.72 -4.01 2.64
N ILE A 67 11.56 -3.45 3.52
CA ILE A 67 12.89 -4.01 3.79
C ILE A 67 12.77 -5.43 4.35
N ALA A 68 11.84 -5.65 5.28
CA ALA A 68 11.61 -6.98 5.86
C ALA A 68 11.20 -7.97 4.76
N ARG A 69 10.33 -7.57 3.83
CA ARG A 69 9.90 -8.41 2.72
C ARG A 69 11.07 -8.75 1.79
N LEU A 70 11.91 -7.76 1.48
CA LEU A 70 13.08 -7.99 0.63
C LEU A 70 14.07 -8.95 1.29
N ASN A 71 14.28 -8.83 2.59
CA ASN A 71 15.16 -9.72 3.32
C ASN A 71 14.68 -11.17 3.30
N THR A 72 13.36 -11.41 3.32
CA THR A 72 12.83 -12.77 3.23
C THR A 72 13.08 -13.39 1.86
N LEU A 73 13.20 -12.58 0.80
CA LEU A 73 13.41 -13.06 -0.56
C LEU A 73 14.85 -13.50 -0.85
N VAL A 74 15.81 -12.96 -0.09
CA VAL A 74 17.23 -13.26 -0.30
C VAL A 74 17.76 -14.34 0.64
N GLU A 75 16.96 -14.76 1.60
CA GLU A 75 17.27 -15.87 2.49
C GLU A 75 16.78 -17.17 1.84
#